data_18f5829d2d54ae7496d6dac923dabf63
#
_entry.id   18f5829d2d54ae7496d6dac923dabf63
#
_cell.length_a   1.000
_cell.length_b   1.000
_cell.length_c   1.000
_cell.angle_alpha   90.00
_cell.angle_beta   90.00
_cell.angle_gamma   90.00
#
_symmetry.space_group_name_H-M   'P 1'
#
loop_
_entity.id
_entity.type
_entity.pdbx_description
1 polymer ?
#
loop_
_entity_poly.entity_id
_entity_poly.type
_entity_poly.pdbx_seq_one_letter_code
_entity_poly.pdbx_strand_id
1 'polypeptide(L)'
;MSLVYTSPYTQAYPATYNQSYASQPRYVNVEQYKDKNSPLVLQYTADDSGCALYRMGNPGHFLNFTGKAKVFNSSIMIREPDFYTPLSIVRIQRQAKDEQRAFVDELCRLRDVYRFRLNYEIDDIVFGEDIPGYNINRKEFLNPKIRENIEYIMNACDEITVTCKFMKDYYRSKLSNQNITVLPNFQPKWWFDRYYDQNEINKEYDKNKSRPRILYCGSAGHYDIGNTGTPDDLTHVIDVIQKTANDFQWVFFGAYPKQLEYMVHSGKIEFHKFVNLMEYPSKLASLKVQAAIAPLANNNFNKAKSNIKWTEMCALGIPCICQNLCTYEDALWKFDTGDEMIDQLKDVVSRAGHYKNLGVKLRKIANSNWLDNSENVGCFEDLFKYEYKSPQRKFLNRFNND
;
A
#
# COMPACT_ATOMS: atom_id res chain seq x y z
N MET A 1 25.58 4.23 -22.13
CA MET A 1 24.30 3.50 -22.28
C MET A 1 23.85 3.07 -20.89
N SER A 2 22.88 3.74 -20.34
CA SER A 2 22.42 3.48 -18.96
C SER A 2 21.32 2.42 -18.99
N LEU A 3 21.51 1.37 -18.23
CA LEU A 3 20.55 0.25 -18.07
C LEU A 3 19.52 0.63 -17.00
N VAL A 4 18.28 0.92 -17.39
CA VAL A 4 17.17 1.07 -16.46
C VAL A 4 16.24 -0.11 -16.64
N TYR A 5 16.15 -0.97 -15.64
CA TYR A 5 15.10 -1.96 -15.56
C TYR A 5 13.83 -1.25 -15.09
N THR A 6 12.87 -1.07 -15.99
CA THR A 6 11.55 -0.61 -15.59
C THR A 6 10.75 -1.82 -15.14
N SER A 7 10.21 -1.76 -13.91
CA SER A 7 9.26 -2.76 -13.41
C SER A 7 8.15 -3.00 -14.47
N PRO A 8 7.66 -4.23 -14.67
CA PRO A 8 6.55 -4.51 -15.58
C PRO A 8 5.31 -3.65 -15.32
N TYR A 9 5.19 -3.03 -14.14
CA TYR A 9 4.12 -2.12 -13.78
C TYR A 9 4.14 -0.75 -14.47
N THR A 10 5.27 -0.32 -15.03
CA THR A 10 5.36 0.94 -15.77
C THR A 10 4.72 0.87 -17.17
N GLN A 11 4.24 -0.29 -17.61
CA GLN A 11 3.69 -0.51 -18.95
C GLN A 11 2.21 -0.87 -18.97
N ALA A 12 1.51 -0.87 -17.86
CA ALA A 12 0.14 -1.34 -17.77
C ALA A 12 -0.90 -0.27 -18.10
N TYR A 13 -0.86 0.29 -19.33
CA TYR A 13 -2.06 0.80 -19.97
C TYR A 13 -2.41 -0.07 -21.19
N PRO A 14 -3.70 -0.36 -21.41
CA PRO A 14 -4.14 -1.43 -22.30
C PRO A 14 -4.11 -1.02 -23.76
N ALA A 15 -2.95 -1.09 -24.36
CA ALA A 15 -2.86 -1.35 -25.77
C ALA A 15 -2.32 -2.78 -25.89
N THR A 16 -3.21 -3.75 -26.05
CA THR A 16 -2.92 -5.15 -26.40
C THR A 16 -1.80 -5.84 -25.62
N TYR A 17 -2.21 -6.55 -24.57
CA TYR A 17 -1.34 -7.41 -23.77
C TYR A 17 -0.89 -8.62 -24.63
N ASN A 18 0.33 -8.57 -25.11
CA ASN A 18 1.00 -9.73 -25.67
C ASN A 18 1.95 -10.30 -24.61
N GLN A 19 1.73 -11.53 -24.19
CA GLN A 19 2.46 -12.26 -23.12
C GLN A 19 3.98 -12.44 -23.34
N SER A 20 4.54 -11.93 -24.43
CA SER A 20 5.96 -12.09 -24.79
C SER A 20 6.92 -11.06 -24.15
N TYR A 21 6.45 -10.18 -23.26
CA TYR A 21 7.26 -9.06 -22.75
C TYR A 21 7.91 -9.29 -21.36
N ALA A 22 7.78 -10.47 -20.80
CA ALA A 22 8.18 -10.71 -19.40
C ALA A 22 9.68 -10.91 -19.14
N SER A 23 10.57 -10.81 -20.13
CA SER A 23 11.95 -11.31 -19.94
C SER A 23 13.11 -10.49 -20.50
N GLN A 24 12.90 -9.28 -20.98
CA GLN A 24 14.04 -8.49 -21.50
C GLN A 24 14.18 -7.15 -20.76
N PRO A 25 15.37 -6.83 -20.21
CA PRO A 25 15.64 -5.51 -19.67
C PRO A 25 15.54 -4.47 -20.79
N ARG A 26 14.71 -3.46 -20.61
CA ARG A 26 14.62 -2.34 -21.55
C ARG A 26 15.55 -1.23 -21.11
N TYR A 27 16.47 -0.90 -21.96
CA TYR A 27 17.38 0.20 -21.81
C TYR A 27 16.66 1.51 -22.17
N VAL A 28 16.53 2.43 -21.22
CA VAL A 28 15.96 3.74 -21.47
C VAL A 28 17.12 4.74 -21.47
N ASN A 29 17.28 5.48 -22.55
CA ASN A 29 18.18 6.62 -22.55
C ASN A 29 17.47 7.79 -21.87
N VAL A 30 17.81 8.04 -20.60
CA VAL A 30 17.16 9.09 -19.78
C VAL A 30 17.41 10.50 -20.31
N GLU A 31 18.49 10.70 -21.07
CA GLU A 31 18.85 12.00 -21.63
C GLU A 31 17.80 12.53 -22.64
N GLN A 32 17.15 11.63 -23.39
CA GLN A 32 16.08 12.02 -24.31
C GLN A 32 14.83 12.59 -23.62
N TYR A 33 14.71 12.42 -22.31
CA TYR A 33 13.58 12.90 -21.51
C TYR A 33 13.88 14.21 -20.76
N LYS A 34 15.00 14.85 -21.01
CA LYS A 34 15.33 16.19 -20.48
C LYS A 34 14.39 17.24 -21.06
N ASP A 35 13.15 17.20 -20.62
CA ASP A 35 12.24 18.33 -20.78
C ASP A 35 12.40 19.23 -19.55
N LYS A 36 12.77 20.50 -19.77
CA LYS A 36 13.05 21.46 -18.69
C LYS A 36 11.85 21.68 -17.74
N ASN A 37 10.66 21.23 -18.10
CA ASN A 37 9.41 21.52 -17.39
C ASN A 37 8.87 20.35 -16.58
N SER A 38 9.39 19.12 -16.73
CA SER A 38 8.91 17.95 -15.98
C SER A 38 10.05 17.30 -15.19
N PRO A 39 9.90 17.17 -13.86
CA PRO A 39 10.93 16.54 -13.04
C PRO A 39 11.16 15.08 -13.45
N LEU A 40 12.42 14.67 -13.44
CA LEU A 40 12.85 13.29 -13.68
C LEU A 40 13.03 12.60 -12.33
N VAL A 41 12.32 11.50 -12.13
CA VAL A 41 12.28 10.77 -10.85
C VAL A 41 12.70 9.33 -11.07
N LEU A 42 13.71 8.88 -10.34
CA LEU A 42 14.07 7.47 -10.24
C LEU A 42 13.53 6.89 -8.93
N GLN A 43 12.89 5.73 -9.00
CA GLN A 43 12.36 5.02 -7.83
C GLN A 43 12.96 3.62 -7.73
N TYR A 44 13.54 3.30 -6.58
CA TYR A 44 13.99 1.96 -6.22
C TYR A 44 12.95 1.29 -5.32
N THR A 45 12.19 0.37 -5.89
CA THR A 45 11.12 -0.35 -5.19
C THR A 45 11.70 -1.41 -4.25
N ALA A 46 11.02 -1.65 -3.11
CA ALA A 46 11.44 -2.67 -2.15
C ALA A 46 11.10 -4.09 -2.64
N ASP A 47 10.02 -4.22 -3.38
CA ASP A 47 9.46 -5.49 -3.85
C ASP A 47 8.64 -5.28 -5.13
N ASP A 48 8.05 -6.36 -5.66
CA ASP A 48 7.11 -6.35 -6.78
C ASP A 48 5.65 -6.61 -6.30
N SER A 49 5.36 -6.29 -5.04
CA SER A 49 4.08 -6.53 -4.40
C SER A 49 3.20 -5.28 -4.30
N GLY A 50 2.11 -5.38 -3.52
CA GLY A 50 1.20 -4.28 -3.26
C GLY A 50 1.89 -3.03 -2.70
N CYS A 51 2.89 -3.19 -1.83
CA CYS A 51 3.61 -2.04 -1.26
C CYS A 51 4.31 -1.20 -2.35
N ALA A 52 5.07 -1.84 -3.23
CA ALA A 52 5.72 -1.16 -4.35
C ALA A 52 4.69 -0.53 -5.30
N LEU A 53 3.58 -1.25 -5.58
CA LEU A 53 2.54 -0.75 -6.48
C LEU A 53 1.87 0.51 -5.92
N TYR A 54 1.35 0.47 -4.69
CA TYR A 54 0.60 1.58 -4.13
C TYR A 54 1.47 2.80 -3.79
N ARG A 55 2.72 2.57 -3.40
CA ARG A 55 3.61 3.64 -2.96
C ARG A 55 4.46 4.27 -4.06
N MET A 56 4.81 3.47 -5.07
CA MET A 56 5.73 3.85 -6.14
C MET A 56 5.08 3.74 -7.52
N GLY A 57 4.53 2.57 -7.86
CA GLY A 57 4.04 2.26 -9.18
C GLY A 57 2.85 3.10 -9.61
N ASN A 58 1.75 3.07 -8.84
CA ASN A 58 0.52 3.80 -9.20
C ASN A 58 0.71 5.32 -9.24
N PRO A 59 1.31 5.98 -8.22
CA PRO A 59 1.58 7.41 -8.31
C PRO A 59 2.50 7.77 -9.47
N GLY A 60 3.57 6.99 -9.68
CA GLY A 60 4.49 7.20 -10.80
C GLY A 60 3.82 7.05 -12.15
N HIS A 61 2.96 6.04 -12.29
CA HIS A 61 2.19 5.82 -13.51
C HIS A 61 1.23 6.99 -13.80
N PHE A 62 0.49 7.45 -12.80
CA PHE A 62 -0.41 8.59 -12.95
C PHE A 62 0.34 9.87 -13.36
N LEU A 63 1.48 10.15 -12.72
CA LEU A 63 2.30 11.32 -13.05
C LEU A 63 2.89 11.25 -14.46
N ASN A 64 3.31 10.06 -14.91
CA ASN A 64 3.74 9.83 -16.29
C ASN A 64 2.60 10.06 -17.28
N PHE A 65 1.42 9.52 -16.99
CA PHE A 65 0.25 9.63 -17.86
C PHE A 65 -0.22 11.07 -18.02
N THR A 66 -0.18 11.85 -16.95
CA THR A 66 -0.60 13.26 -16.95
C THR A 66 0.51 14.22 -17.39
N GLY A 67 1.73 13.73 -17.65
CA GLY A 67 2.87 14.55 -18.02
C GLY A 67 3.42 15.43 -16.88
N LYS A 68 3.01 15.19 -15.64
CA LYS A 68 3.40 15.99 -14.47
C LYS A 68 4.81 15.70 -13.98
N ALA A 69 5.29 14.48 -14.18
CA ALA A 69 6.66 14.05 -13.94
C ALA A 69 7.02 12.92 -14.91
N LYS A 70 8.31 12.61 -15.02
CA LYS A 70 8.83 11.43 -15.73
C LYS A 70 9.43 10.51 -14.69
N VAL A 71 8.69 9.47 -14.34
CA VAL A 71 8.99 8.54 -13.24
C VAL A 71 9.44 7.20 -13.80
N PHE A 72 10.60 6.73 -13.34
CA PHE A 72 11.20 5.44 -13.69
C PHE A 72 11.31 4.58 -12.43
N ASN A 73 10.91 3.31 -12.50
CA ASN A 73 11.10 2.35 -11.43
C ASN A 73 12.27 1.42 -11.78
N SER A 74 13.09 1.08 -10.79
CA SER A 74 14.16 0.10 -10.92
C SER A 74 14.22 -0.79 -9.69
N SER A 75 14.41 -2.09 -9.90
CA SER A 75 14.79 -3.05 -8.85
C SER A 75 16.31 -3.29 -8.80
N ILE A 76 17.06 -2.70 -9.72
CA ILE A 76 18.52 -2.83 -9.83
C ILE A 76 19.15 -1.50 -9.43
N MET A 77 20.16 -1.56 -8.56
CA MET A 77 20.95 -0.40 -8.15
C MET A 77 21.84 0.05 -9.33
N ILE A 78 21.58 1.25 -9.86
CA ILE A 78 22.34 1.84 -10.95
C ILE A 78 23.60 2.47 -10.36
N ARG A 79 24.76 2.06 -10.87
CA ARG A 79 26.06 2.50 -10.36
C ARG A 79 26.80 3.46 -11.28
N GLU A 80 26.24 3.76 -12.45
CA GLU A 80 26.80 4.70 -13.42
C GLU A 80 26.55 6.14 -12.96
N PRO A 81 27.55 6.92 -12.53
CA PRO A 81 27.34 8.25 -11.94
C PRO A 81 26.62 9.21 -12.88
N ASP A 82 26.95 9.21 -14.16
CA ASP A 82 26.39 10.16 -15.14
C ASP A 82 24.88 9.95 -15.35
N PHE A 83 24.36 8.77 -14.98
CA PHE A 83 22.93 8.50 -15.01
C PHE A 83 22.13 9.46 -14.11
N TYR A 84 22.73 9.93 -13.02
CA TYR A 84 22.09 10.78 -12.03
C TYR A 84 22.04 12.26 -12.43
N THR A 85 22.79 12.66 -13.46
CA THR A 85 22.87 14.06 -13.91
C THR A 85 21.51 14.73 -14.18
N PRO A 86 20.54 14.09 -14.87
CA PRO A 86 19.27 14.73 -15.19
C PRO A 86 18.21 14.56 -14.11
N LEU A 87 18.48 13.79 -13.04
CA LEU A 87 17.46 13.44 -12.05
C LEU A 87 17.16 14.61 -11.11
N SER A 88 15.89 14.84 -10.84
CA SER A 88 15.41 15.76 -9.83
C SER A 88 15.30 15.09 -8.47
N ILE A 89 14.84 13.84 -8.45
CA ILE A 89 14.58 13.07 -7.22
C ILE A 89 14.99 11.60 -7.43
N VAL A 90 15.63 11.03 -6.42
CA VAL A 90 15.79 9.58 -6.26
C VAL A 90 14.98 9.15 -5.03
N ARG A 91 14.06 8.21 -5.20
CA ARG A 91 13.25 7.64 -4.12
C ARG A 91 13.66 6.20 -3.87
N ILE A 92 13.87 5.85 -2.62
CA ILE A 92 14.22 4.50 -2.18
C ILE A 92 13.16 3.98 -1.21
N GLN A 93 12.68 2.75 -1.40
CA GLN A 93 11.63 2.18 -0.57
C GLN A 93 12.19 1.09 0.34
N ARG A 94 11.98 1.21 1.66
CA ARG A 94 12.29 0.20 2.70
C ARG A 94 13.69 -0.44 2.59
N GLN A 95 14.70 0.31 2.23
CA GLN A 95 16.07 -0.19 2.22
C GLN A 95 16.56 -0.44 3.66
N ALA A 96 17.12 -1.63 3.95
CA ALA A 96 17.41 -2.07 5.32
C ALA A 96 18.70 -2.91 5.46
N LYS A 97 19.22 -3.50 4.37
CA LYS A 97 20.38 -4.40 4.38
C LYS A 97 21.69 -3.65 4.26
N ASP A 98 22.80 -4.31 4.61
CA ASP A 98 24.14 -3.68 4.56
C ASP A 98 24.51 -3.21 3.15
N GLU A 99 24.22 -4.01 2.12
CA GLU A 99 24.48 -3.64 0.73
C GLU A 99 23.64 -2.44 0.29
N GLN A 100 22.42 -2.35 0.83
CA GLN A 100 21.51 -1.23 0.56
C GLN A 100 21.98 0.04 1.30
N ARG A 101 22.50 -0.10 2.53
CA ARG A 101 23.14 1.02 3.24
C ARG A 101 24.34 1.55 2.46
N ALA A 102 25.26 0.67 2.02
CA ALA A 102 26.41 1.08 1.22
C ALA A 102 26.00 1.78 -0.09
N PHE A 103 24.90 1.33 -0.72
CA PHE A 103 24.35 2.01 -1.89
C PHE A 103 23.77 3.38 -1.56
N VAL A 104 23.11 3.55 -0.41
CA VAL A 104 22.61 4.86 0.02
C VAL A 104 23.76 5.81 0.34
N ASP A 105 24.87 5.34 0.89
CA ASP A 105 26.08 6.15 1.06
C ASP A 105 26.62 6.67 -0.28
N GLU A 106 26.56 5.83 -1.32
CA GLU A 106 26.92 6.27 -2.68
C GLU A 106 25.91 7.28 -3.23
N LEU A 107 24.60 7.04 -3.05
CA LEU A 107 23.57 8.01 -3.46
C LEU A 107 23.74 9.36 -2.74
N CYS A 108 24.16 9.39 -1.49
CA CYS A 108 24.47 10.63 -0.78
C CYS A 108 25.64 11.39 -1.42
N ARG A 109 26.71 10.68 -1.82
CA ARG A 109 27.84 11.27 -2.56
C ARG A 109 27.41 11.82 -3.92
N LEU A 110 26.64 11.02 -4.68
CA LEU A 110 26.10 11.42 -5.99
C LEU A 110 25.15 12.63 -5.87
N ARG A 111 24.30 12.63 -4.83
CA ARG A 111 23.41 13.76 -4.53
C ARG A 111 24.18 15.08 -4.36
N ASP A 112 25.30 15.05 -3.64
CA ASP A 112 26.12 16.25 -3.40
C ASP A 112 26.74 16.78 -4.69
N VAL A 113 27.01 15.91 -5.67
CA VAL A 113 27.55 16.28 -6.99
C VAL A 113 26.44 16.70 -7.95
N TYR A 114 25.42 15.86 -8.14
CA TYR A 114 24.39 16.00 -9.19
C TYR A 114 23.14 16.75 -8.74
N ARG A 115 23.02 17.06 -7.45
CA ARG A 115 21.98 17.95 -6.89
C ARG A 115 20.55 17.42 -7.01
N PHE A 116 20.33 16.10 -7.06
CA PHE A 116 19.01 15.53 -6.89
C PHE A 116 18.62 15.46 -5.39
N ARG A 117 17.35 15.32 -5.09
CA ARG A 117 16.85 15.05 -3.73
C ARG A 117 16.73 13.56 -3.49
N LEU A 118 17.16 13.09 -2.32
CA LEU A 118 17.06 11.69 -1.90
C LEU A 118 15.89 11.53 -0.91
N ASN A 119 14.86 10.76 -1.29
CA ASN A 119 13.67 10.51 -0.49
C ASN A 119 13.61 9.04 -0.07
N TYR A 120 13.35 8.80 1.22
CA TYR A 120 13.06 7.46 1.75
C TYR A 120 11.56 7.26 1.87
N GLU A 121 11.05 6.18 1.28
CA GLU A 121 9.64 5.81 1.31
C GLU A 121 9.40 4.63 2.25
N ILE A 122 8.40 4.75 3.15
CA ILE A 122 8.04 3.69 4.09
C ILE A 122 6.51 3.64 4.30
N ASP A 123 5.95 2.44 4.27
CA ASP A 123 4.51 2.18 4.35
C ASP A 123 4.06 1.40 5.60
N ASP A 124 5.01 0.91 6.40
CA ASP A 124 4.76 0.19 7.66
C ASP A 124 5.73 0.63 8.77
N ILE A 125 5.42 0.28 10.03
CA ILE A 125 6.41 0.30 11.10
C ILE A 125 7.38 -0.86 10.87
N VAL A 126 8.69 -0.54 10.80
CA VAL A 126 9.77 -1.51 10.57
C VAL A 126 10.73 -1.60 11.76
N PHE A 127 10.40 -1.01 12.89
CA PHE A 127 11.12 -1.21 14.15
C PHE A 127 10.54 -2.42 14.86
N GLY A 128 11.31 -3.51 14.91
CA GLY A 128 10.82 -4.85 15.23
C GLY A 128 10.17 -5.00 16.61
N GLU A 129 10.56 -4.18 17.57
CA GLU A 129 9.96 -4.13 18.91
C GLU A 129 8.47 -3.70 18.88
N ASP A 130 8.11 -2.84 17.92
CA ASP A 130 6.76 -2.31 17.76
C ASP A 130 5.90 -3.14 16.76
N ILE A 131 6.49 -4.14 16.12
CA ILE A 131 5.77 -5.11 15.28
C ILE A 131 5.15 -6.19 16.18
N PRO A 132 3.84 -6.48 16.05
CA PRO A 132 3.17 -7.44 16.94
C PRO A 132 3.70 -8.87 16.77
N GLY A 133 3.62 -9.67 17.83
CA GLY A 133 4.16 -11.03 17.89
C GLY A 133 3.60 -11.98 16.83
N TYR A 134 2.36 -11.78 16.42
CA TYR A 134 1.71 -12.59 15.39
C TYR A 134 2.24 -12.31 13.97
N ASN A 135 2.90 -11.17 13.74
CA ASN A 135 3.34 -10.80 12.39
C ASN A 135 4.58 -11.60 11.98
N ILE A 136 4.49 -12.32 10.87
CA ILE A 136 5.55 -13.21 10.37
C ILE A 136 6.87 -12.48 10.10
N ASN A 137 6.83 -11.20 9.76
CA ASN A 137 8.02 -10.41 9.42
C ASN A 137 8.76 -9.88 10.67
N ARG A 138 8.16 -9.97 11.86
CA ARG A 138 8.75 -9.44 13.10
C ARG A 138 10.16 -9.94 13.35
N LYS A 139 10.40 -11.24 13.10
CA LYS A 139 11.70 -11.88 13.36
C LYS A 139 12.86 -11.21 12.58
N GLU A 140 12.62 -10.83 11.33
CA GLU A 140 13.62 -10.13 10.51
C GLU A 140 13.94 -8.76 11.09
N PHE A 141 12.90 -7.98 11.43
CA PHE A 141 13.04 -6.62 11.93
C PHE A 141 13.51 -6.53 13.40
N LEU A 142 13.55 -7.63 14.15
CA LEU A 142 14.18 -7.70 15.45
C LEU A 142 15.72 -7.78 15.39
N ASN A 143 16.29 -7.99 14.20
CA ASN A 143 17.75 -7.98 14.03
C ASN A 143 18.30 -6.55 14.28
N PRO A 144 19.18 -6.36 15.28
CA PRO A 144 19.70 -5.03 15.62
C PRO A 144 20.40 -4.34 14.44
N LYS A 145 21.03 -5.12 13.55
CA LYS A 145 21.72 -4.57 12.38
C LYS A 145 20.74 -4.01 11.36
N ILE A 146 19.62 -4.68 11.14
CA ILE A 146 18.53 -4.17 10.27
C ILE A 146 17.98 -2.86 10.85
N ARG A 147 17.74 -2.81 12.15
CA ARG A 147 17.30 -1.60 12.85
C ARG A 147 18.28 -0.45 12.69
N GLU A 148 19.56 -0.68 12.94
CA GLU A 148 20.63 0.31 12.77
C GLU A 148 20.68 0.87 11.35
N ASN A 149 20.62 -0.02 10.35
CA ASN A 149 20.66 0.36 8.94
C ASN A 149 19.46 1.22 8.54
N ILE A 150 18.25 0.82 8.93
CA ILE A 150 17.03 1.59 8.62
C ILE A 150 17.13 2.99 9.23
N GLU A 151 17.48 3.08 10.50
CA GLU A 151 17.61 4.36 11.21
C GLU A 151 18.68 5.26 10.58
N TYR A 152 19.83 4.69 10.23
CA TYR A 152 20.88 5.38 9.50
C TYR A 152 20.40 5.91 8.15
N ILE A 153 19.80 5.06 7.32
CA ILE A 153 19.36 5.39 5.97
C ILE A 153 18.28 6.48 6.02
N MET A 154 17.28 6.34 6.90
CA MET A 154 16.22 7.34 7.05
C MET A 154 16.77 8.70 7.47
N ASN A 155 17.78 8.72 8.34
CA ASN A 155 18.43 9.96 8.77
C ASN A 155 19.37 10.57 7.72
N ALA A 156 19.89 9.78 6.78
CA ALA A 156 20.76 10.22 5.69
C ALA A 156 19.99 10.81 4.51
N CYS A 157 18.72 10.51 4.36
CA CYS A 157 17.86 11.04 3.31
C CYS A 157 17.43 12.49 3.58
N ASP A 158 17.10 13.23 2.52
CA ASP A 158 16.65 14.62 2.64
C ASP A 158 15.21 14.69 3.18
N GLU A 159 14.42 13.67 2.89
CA GLU A 159 13.02 13.58 3.29
C GLU A 159 12.59 12.12 3.44
N ILE A 160 11.62 11.89 4.33
CA ILE A 160 10.95 10.61 4.53
C ILE A 160 9.47 10.78 4.14
N THR A 161 8.93 9.85 3.37
CA THR A 161 7.50 9.80 3.05
C THR A 161 6.83 8.60 3.70
N VAL A 162 5.65 8.82 4.26
CA VAL A 162 4.86 7.85 5.02
C VAL A 162 3.39 7.88 4.60
N THR A 163 2.62 6.86 4.97
CA THR A 163 1.21 6.71 4.52
C THR A 163 0.20 7.54 5.30
N CYS A 164 0.44 7.79 6.59
CA CYS A 164 -0.54 8.42 7.47
C CYS A 164 0.09 9.29 8.56
N LYS A 165 -0.75 10.10 9.19
CA LYS A 165 -0.32 11.00 10.27
C LYS A 165 0.27 10.25 11.47
N PHE A 166 -0.34 9.12 11.88
CA PHE A 166 0.17 8.33 12.99
C PHE A 166 1.61 7.86 12.73
N MET A 167 1.90 7.37 11.53
CA MET A 167 3.24 6.95 11.14
C MET A 167 4.23 8.11 11.11
N LYS A 168 3.80 9.29 10.66
CA LYS A 168 4.63 10.51 10.73
C LYS A 168 5.03 10.84 12.17
N ASP A 169 4.06 10.86 13.07
CA ASP A 169 4.30 11.18 14.49
C ASP A 169 5.17 10.10 15.15
N TYR A 170 4.95 8.83 14.82
CA TYR A 170 5.75 7.70 15.27
C TYR A 170 7.23 7.85 14.88
N TYR A 171 7.53 8.05 13.58
CA TYR A 171 8.91 8.17 13.13
C TYR A 171 9.58 9.46 13.59
N ARG A 172 8.84 10.56 13.74
CA ARG A 172 9.36 11.79 14.35
C ARG A 172 9.87 11.58 15.78
N SER A 173 9.23 10.72 16.54
CA SER A 173 9.66 10.40 17.92
C SER A 173 10.92 9.54 17.99
N LYS A 174 11.32 8.90 16.89
CA LYS A 174 12.41 7.90 16.83
C LYS A 174 13.64 8.37 16.05
N LEU A 175 13.48 9.32 15.12
CA LEU A 175 14.51 9.74 14.17
C LEU A 175 14.98 11.16 14.42
N SER A 176 16.22 11.45 14.03
CA SER A 176 16.74 12.82 13.99
C SER A 176 16.26 13.60 12.76
N ASN A 177 15.96 12.90 11.66
CA ASN A 177 15.35 13.50 10.48
C ASN A 177 13.87 13.82 10.74
N GLN A 178 13.57 15.12 10.85
CA GLN A 178 12.21 15.60 11.13
C GLN A 178 11.44 15.98 9.86
N ASN A 179 12.06 15.89 8.69
CA ASN A 179 11.41 16.19 7.41
C ASN A 179 10.61 14.97 6.92
N ILE A 180 9.43 14.78 7.50
CA ILE A 180 8.55 13.64 7.23
C ILE A 180 7.24 14.13 6.64
N THR A 181 6.94 13.70 5.41
CA THR A 181 5.74 14.07 4.65
C THR A 181 4.76 12.91 4.56
N VAL A 182 3.47 13.20 4.78
CA VAL A 182 2.41 12.20 4.58
C VAL A 182 1.97 12.20 3.12
N LEU A 183 2.08 11.04 2.50
CA LEU A 183 1.55 10.74 1.17
C LEU A 183 0.56 9.58 1.29
N PRO A 184 -0.75 9.81 1.26
CA PRO A 184 -1.76 8.76 1.35
C PRO A 184 -1.67 7.78 0.19
N ASN A 185 -2.23 6.58 0.37
CA ASN A 185 -2.43 5.66 -0.75
C ASN A 185 -3.65 6.07 -1.56
N PHE A 186 -3.50 6.06 -2.88
CA PHE A 186 -4.61 6.24 -3.82
C PHE A 186 -4.87 4.96 -4.59
N GLN A 187 -6.15 4.70 -4.86
CA GLN A 187 -6.56 3.57 -5.65
C GLN A 187 -6.44 3.91 -7.14
N PRO A 188 -5.85 3.04 -7.96
CA PRO A 188 -5.73 3.29 -9.39
C PRO A 188 -7.12 3.31 -10.03
N LYS A 189 -7.52 4.49 -10.49
CA LYS A 189 -8.85 4.72 -11.08
C LYS A 189 -9.12 3.76 -12.24
N TRP A 190 -8.12 3.55 -13.10
CA TRP A 190 -8.22 2.66 -14.24
C TRP A 190 -8.45 1.18 -13.87
N TRP A 191 -8.02 0.73 -12.66
CA TRP A 191 -8.32 -0.59 -12.14
C TRP A 191 -9.80 -0.71 -11.80
N PHE A 192 -10.27 0.24 -10.97
CA PHE A 192 -11.58 0.13 -10.34
C PHE A 192 -12.72 0.63 -11.23
N ASP A 193 -12.51 1.60 -12.13
CA ASP A 193 -13.51 2.00 -13.13
C ASP A 193 -13.97 0.84 -14.00
N ARG A 194 -13.04 -0.05 -14.29
CA ARG A 194 -13.32 -1.23 -15.14
C ARG A 194 -14.26 -2.24 -14.49
N TYR A 195 -14.23 -2.33 -13.14
CA TYR A 195 -14.93 -3.35 -12.38
C TYR A 195 -16.09 -2.80 -11.54
N TYR A 196 -16.27 -1.50 -11.49
CA TYR A 196 -17.43 -0.90 -10.84
C TYR A 196 -18.62 -0.91 -11.79
N ASP A 197 -19.68 -1.66 -11.44
CA ASP A 197 -20.96 -1.66 -12.13
C ASP A 197 -22.09 -1.71 -11.10
N GLN A 198 -22.80 -0.59 -10.95
CA GLN A 198 -23.89 -0.47 -9.98
C GLN A 198 -25.06 -1.40 -10.29
N ASN A 199 -25.33 -1.70 -11.56
CA ASN A 199 -26.41 -2.61 -11.93
C ASN A 199 -26.07 -4.05 -11.55
N GLU A 200 -24.84 -4.48 -11.77
CA GLU A 200 -24.37 -5.81 -11.32
C GLU A 200 -24.34 -5.90 -9.80
N ILE A 201 -23.91 -4.85 -9.09
CA ILE A 201 -23.94 -4.80 -7.62
C ILE A 201 -25.38 -5.01 -7.11
N ASN A 202 -26.36 -4.30 -7.68
CA ASN A 202 -27.77 -4.41 -7.32
C ASN A 202 -28.35 -5.80 -7.60
N LYS A 203 -28.01 -6.36 -8.76
CA LYS A 203 -28.45 -7.71 -9.17
C LYS A 203 -27.90 -8.79 -8.26
N GLU A 204 -26.60 -8.74 -7.92
CA GLU A 204 -25.99 -9.68 -7.00
C GLU A 204 -26.53 -9.53 -5.56
N TYR A 205 -26.87 -8.30 -5.16
CA TYR A 205 -27.54 -8.07 -3.89
C TYR A 205 -28.91 -8.78 -3.85
N ASP A 206 -29.77 -8.58 -4.86
CA ASP A 206 -31.09 -9.19 -4.91
C ASP A 206 -31.02 -10.74 -4.94
N LYS A 207 -30.00 -11.29 -5.59
CA LYS A 207 -29.73 -12.74 -5.65
C LYS A 207 -29.32 -13.33 -4.31
N ASN A 208 -28.47 -12.63 -3.56
CA ASN A 208 -27.84 -13.15 -2.34
C ASN A 208 -28.46 -12.60 -1.04
N LYS A 209 -29.58 -11.88 -1.11
CA LYS A 209 -30.18 -11.20 0.05
C LYS A 209 -30.56 -12.12 1.22
N SER A 210 -30.85 -13.41 0.97
CA SER A 210 -31.18 -14.39 2.00
C SER A 210 -29.95 -14.89 2.77
N ARG A 211 -28.75 -14.82 2.14
CA ARG A 211 -27.47 -15.19 2.75
C ARG A 211 -26.37 -14.30 2.13
N PRO A 212 -26.25 -13.05 2.59
CA PRO A 212 -25.30 -12.10 2.04
C PRO A 212 -23.85 -12.59 2.10
N ARG A 213 -23.08 -12.29 1.08
CA ARG A 213 -21.66 -12.65 0.95
C ARG A 213 -20.82 -11.56 1.59
N ILE A 214 -20.05 -11.91 2.62
CA ILE A 214 -19.22 -10.99 3.40
C ILE A 214 -17.75 -11.32 3.21
N LEU A 215 -16.97 -10.35 2.73
CA LEU A 215 -15.55 -10.49 2.44
C LEU A 215 -14.67 -10.14 3.63
N TYR A 216 -13.68 -10.98 3.88
CA TYR A 216 -12.41 -10.58 4.48
C TYR A 216 -11.28 -10.81 3.48
N CYS A 217 -10.49 -9.77 3.21
CA CYS A 217 -9.30 -9.85 2.36
C CYS A 217 -8.04 -9.54 3.19
N GLY A 218 -7.08 -10.47 3.24
CA GLY A 218 -5.86 -10.27 4.01
C GLY A 218 -4.81 -11.36 3.79
N SER A 219 -3.55 -10.96 3.97
CA SER A 219 -2.40 -11.87 3.92
C SER A 219 -2.19 -12.61 5.24
N ALA A 220 -1.31 -13.61 5.22
CA ALA A 220 -0.88 -14.34 6.41
C ALA A 220 -0.21 -13.44 7.49
N GLY A 221 0.25 -12.24 7.14
CA GLY A 221 0.80 -11.28 8.09
C GLY A 221 -0.21 -10.70 9.09
N HIS A 222 -1.52 -10.98 8.91
CA HIS A 222 -2.60 -10.58 9.82
C HIS A 222 -2.96 -11.64 10.87
N TYR A 223 -2.35 -12.82 10.83
CA TYR A 223 -2.69 -13.97 11.67
C TYR A 223 -1.52 -14.49 12.47
N ASP A 224 -1.80 -15.08 13.61
CA ASP A 224 -0.84 -15.82 14.43
C ASP A 224 -0.58 -17.23 13.86
N ILE A 225 0.05 -17.30 12.66
CA ILE A 225 0.46 -18.57 12.08
C ILE A 225 1.57 -19.28 12.85
N GLY A 226 2.35 -18.54 13.64
CA GLY A 226 3.41 -19.07 14.48
C GLY A 226 2.93 -19.71 15.79
N ASN A 227 1.62 -19.67 16.09
CA ASN A 227 1.04 -20.07 17.38
C ASN A 227 1.74 -19.43 18.58
N THR A 228 2.05 -18.13 18.49
CA THR A 228 2.71 -17.37 19.56
C THR A 228 1.77 -17.09 20.73
N GLY A 229 0.46 -17.29 20.55
CA GLY A 229 -0.58 -16.91 21.49
C GLY A 229 -0.88 -15.41 21.54
N THR A 230 -0.26 -14.63 20.65
CA THR A 230 -0.51 -13.18 20.53
C THR A 230 -1.83 -12.95 19.81
N PRO A 231 -2.80 -12.22 20.41
CA PRO A 231 -4.03 -11.86 19.72
C PRO A 231 -3.75 -11.17 18.40
N ASP A 232 -4.26 -11.73 17.31
CA ASP A 232 -4.11 -11.23 15.95
C ASP A 232 -5.30 -10.36 15.51
N ASP A 233 -5.30 -9.92 14.25
CA ASP A 233 -6.29 -8.98 13.74
C ASP A 233 -7.72 -9.54 13.70
N LEU A 234 -7.91 -10.87 13.73
CA LEU A 234 -9.23 -11.52 13.73
C LEU A 234 -9.64 -12.10 15.08
N THR A 235 -8.76 -12.20 16.06
CA THR A 235 -9.01 -12.88 17.33
C THR A 235 -10.35 -12.47 17.97
N HIS A 236 -10.67 -11.18 17.94
CA HIS A 236 -11.89 -10.63 18.58
C HIS A 236 -13.17 -10.77 17.74
N VAL A 237 -13.09 -11.26 16.50
CA VAL A 237 -14.25 -11.45 15.59
C VAL A 237 -14.43 -12.90 15.14
N ILE A 238 -13.50 -13.81 15.42
CA ILE A 238 -13.57 -15.21 14.98
C ILE A 238 -14.85 -15.91 15.47
N ASP A 239 -15.18 -15.75 16.74
CA ASP A 239 -16.36 -16.41 17.34
C ASP A 239 -17.67 -15.96 16.68
N VAL A 240 -17.81 -14.67 16.36
CA VAL A 240 -19.00 -14.16 15.70
C VAL A 240 -19.07 -14.58 14.24
N ILE A 241 -17.93 -14.68 13.55
CA ILE A 241 -17.85 -15.27 12.20
C ILE A 241 -18.34 -16.72 12.22
N GLN A 242 -17.89 -17.52 13.19
CA GLN A 242 -18.30 -18.93 13.32
C GLN A 242 -19.80 -19.06 13.61
N LYS A 243 -20.34 -18.26 14.54
CA LYS A 243 -21.75 -18.28 14.93
C LYS A 243 -22.69 -17.86 13.79
N THR A 244 -22.25 -16.95 12.93
CA THR A 244 -23.06 -16.35 11.85
C THR A 244 -22.82 -16.98 10.48
N ALA A 245 -22.11 -18.09 10.39
CA ALA A 245 -21.83 -18.77 9.12
C ALA A 245 -23.08 -19.35 8.41
N ASN A 246 -24.21 -19.47 9.09
CA ASN A 246 -25.49 -19.81 8.47
C ASN A 246 -26.23 -18.58 7.95
N ASP A 247 -26.05 -17.42 8.57
CA ASP A 247 -26.71 -16.17 8.21
C ASP A 247 -25.96 -15.46 7.04
N PHE A 248 -24.63 -15.59 7.00
CA PHE A 248 -23.78 -15.01 5.98
C PHE A 248 -22.96 -16.07 5.25
N GLN A 249 -22.72 -15.86 3.97
CA GLN A 249 -21.66 -16.54 3.24
C GLN A 249 -20.37 -15.79 3.45
N TRP A 250 -19.57 -16.22 4.42
CA TRP A 250 -18.23 -15.68 4.63
C TRP A 250 -17.31 -16.06 3.48
N VAL A 251 -16.59 -15.09 2.95
CA VAL A 251 -15.63 -15.22 1.84
C VAL A 251 -14.28 -14.71 2.32
N PHE A 252 -13.29 -15.58 2.32
CA PHE A 252 -11.91 -15.22 2.64
C PHE A 252 -11.08 -15.19 1.36
N PHE A 253 -10.36 -14.08 1.16
CA PHE A 253 -9.47 -13.91 0.03
C PHE A 253 -8.04 -13.59 0.50
N GLY A 254 -7.10 -14.46 0.14
CA GLY A 254 -5.70 -14.40 0.49
C GLY A 254 -5.28 -15.48 1.47
N ALA A 255 -5.58 -15.32 2.75
CA ALA A 255 -5.34 -16.31 3.79
C ALA A 255 -6.53 -16.39 4.76
N TYR A 256 -6.53 -17.37 5.65
CA TYR A 256 -7.48 -17.52 6.75
C TYR A 256 -6.76 -18.01 8.02
N PRO A 257 -7.26 -17.67 9.23
CA PRO A 257 -6.68 -18.13 10.48
C PRO A 257 -6.99 -19.61 10.71
N LYS A 258 -6.09 -20.31 11.42
CA LYS A 258 -6.21 -21.75 11.69
C LYS A 258 -7.53 -22.14 12.37
N GLN A 259 -8.07 -21.27 13.21
CA GLN A 259 -9.35 -21.49 13.91
C GLN A 259 -10.55 -21.65 12.96
N LEU A 260 -10.44 -21.17 11.71
CA LEU A 260 -11.47 -21.31 10.67
C LEU A 260 -11.22 -22.47 9.70
N GLU A 261 -10.11 -23.20 9.84
CA GLU A 261 -9.68 -24.26 8.91
C GLU A 261 -10.77 -25.31 8.68
N TYR A 262 -11.41 -25.80 9.75
CA TYR A 262 -12.52 -26.76 9.62
C TYR A 262 -13.68 -26.21 8.79
N MET A 263 -14.03 -24.92 8.97
CA MET A 263 -15.14 -24.30 8.26
C MET A 263 -14.82 -24.08 6.78
N VAL A 264 -13.57 -23.81 6.47
CA VAL A 264 -13.08 -23.73 5.08
C VAL A 264 -13.14 -25.10 4.42
N HIS A 265 -12.60 -26.14 5.07
CA HIS A 265 -12.58 -27.51 4.51
C HIS A 265 -13.99 -28.12 4.38
N SER A 266 -14.92 -27.77 5.26
CA SER A 266 -16.33 -28.21 5.18
C SER A 266 -17.18 -27.40 4.19
N GLY A 267 -16.63 -26.36 3.55
CA GLY A 267 -17.34 -25.47 2.60
C GLY A 267 -18.31 -24.48 3.27
N LYS A 268 -18.30 -24.35 4.60
CA LYS A 268 -19.10 -23.34 5.31
C LYS A 268 -18.56 -21.93 5.08
N ILE A 269 -17.24 -21.79 4.90
CA ILE A 269 -16.55 -20.56 4.51
C ILE A 269 -15.96 -20.78 3.12
N GLU A 270 -16.22 -19.86 2.22
CA GLU A 270 -15.62 -19.83 0.89
C GLU A 270 -14.22 -19.24 0.97
N PHE A 271 -13.23 -19.91 0.37
CA PHE A 271 -11.84 -19.46 0.39
C PHE A 271 -11.27 -19.32 -1.02
N HIS A 272 -10.57 -18.21 -1.24
CA HIS A 272 -9.80 -17.94 -2.45
C HIS A 272 -8.35 -17.60 -2.08
N LYS A 273 -7.42 -18.28 -2.72
CA LYS A 273 -5.99 -17.95 -2.61
C LYS A 273 -5.69 -16.60 -3.24
N PHE A 274 -4.63 -15.95 -2.79
CA PHE A 274 -4.08 -14.79 -3.48
C PHE A 274 -3.78 -15.11 -4.94
N VAL A 275 -4.02 -14.12 -5.76
CA VAL A 275 -3.65 -14.09 -7.19
C VAL A 275 -2.50 -13.10 -7.37
N ASN A 276 -1.91 -13.07 -8.57
CA ASN A 276 -0.93 -12.03 -8.87
C ASN A 276 -1.56 -10.63 -8.82
N LEU A 277 -0.72 -9.62 -8.65
CA LEU A 277 -1.16 -8.26 -8.43
C LEU A 277 -2.02 -7.70 -9.58
N MET A 278 -1.73 -8.09 -10.82
CA MET A 278 -2.48 -7.64 -12.00
C MET A 278 -3.87 -8.28 -12.11
N GLU A 279 -4.04 -9.47 -11.55
CA GLU A 279 -5.33 -10.17 -11.48
C GLU A 279 -6.15 -9.76 -10.26
N TYR A 280 -5.51 -9.13 -9.26
CA TYR A 280 -6.14 -8.83 -7.98
C TYR A 280 -7.45 -8.04 -8.11
N PRO A 281 -7.55 -6.92 -8.86
CA PRO A 281 -8.79 -6.16 -8.95
C PRO A 281 -9.92 -6.95 -9.61
N SER A 282 -9.62 -7.72 -10.67
CA SER A 282 -10.60 -8.56 -11.34
C SER A 282 -11.09 -9.69 -10.45
N LYS A 283 -10.18 -10.32 -9.72
CA LYS A 283 -10.53 -11.37 -8.75
C LYS A 283 -11.41 -10.82 -7.64
N LEU A 284 -11.02 -9.68 -7.05
CA LEU A 284 -11.77 -9.02 -5.99
C LEU A 284 -13.20 -8.70 -6.44
N ALA A 285 -13.39 -8.09 -7.62
CA ALA A 285 -14.70 -7.81 -8.19
C ALA A 285 -15.51 -9.08 -8.49
N SER A 286 -14.84 -10.15 -8.95
CA SER A 286 -15.50 -11.43 -9.27
C SER A 286 -16.08 -12.17 -8.05
N LEU A 287 -15.67 -11.82 -6.83
CA LEU A 287 -16.19 -12.44 -5.61
C LEU A 287 -17.66 -12.07 -5.35
N LYS A 288 -18.17 -11.01 -5.96
CA LYS A 288 -19.59 -10.60 -5.91
C LYS A 288 -20.13 -10.49 -4.49
N VAL A 289 -19.39 -9.85 -3.62
CA VAL A 289 -19.70 -9.69 -2.19
C VAL A 289 -20.61 -8.48 -1.95
N GLN A 290 -21.46 -8.55 -0.92
CA GLN A 290 -22.40 -7.49 -0.55
C GLN A 290 -21.80 -6.53 0.49
N ALA A 291 -20.86 -6.99 1.29
CA ALA A 291 -20.13 -6.16 2.25
C ALA A 291 -18.74 -6.77 2.51
N ALA A 292 -17.89 -6.00 3.14
CA ALA A 292 -16.58 -6.46 3.61
C ALA A 292 -16.37 -6.08 5.08
N ILE A 293 -15.43 -6.74 5.73
CA ILE A 293 -14.93 -6.38 7.05
C ILE A 293 -13.42 -6.07 7.01
N ALA A 294 -13.00 -5.15 7.86
CA ALA A 294 -11.58 -4.79 8.03
C ALA A 294 -11.20 -4.72 9.51
N PRO A 295 -11.21 -5.86 10.23
CA PRO A 295 -10.76 -5.95 11.61
C PRO A 295 -9.25 -5.74 11.71
N LEU A 296 -8.81 -5.13 12.81
CA LEU A 296 -7.43 -4.92 13.18
C LEU A 296 -7.28 -4.98 14.70
N ALA A 297 -6.25 -5.65 15.19
CA ALA A 297 -5.88 -5.57 16.61
C ALA A 297 -5.44 -4.15 16.98
N ASN A 298 -5.83 -3.67 18.17
CA ASN A 298 -5.49 -2.33 18.63
C ASN A 298 -4.04 -2.27 19.12
N ASN A 299 -3.11 -1.98 18.23
CA ASN A 299 -1.69 -1.78 18.50
C ASN A 299 -1.10 -0.70 17.59
N ASN A 300 0.11 -0.22 17.90
CA ASN A 300 0.76 0.85 17.16
C ASN A 300 1.06 0.48 15.69
N PHE A 301 1.41 -0.78 15.44
CA PHE A 301 1.67 -1.27 14.09
C PHE A 301 0.43 -1.13 13.21
N ASN A 302 -0.75 -1.52 13.71
CA ASN A 302 -1.99 -1.40 12.97
C ASN A 302 -2.52 0.04 12.87
N LYS A 303 -2.27 0.88 13.87
CA LYS A 303 -2.56 2.32 13.79
C LYS A 303 -1.75 3.05 12.71
N ALA A 304 -0.57 2.52 12.39
CA ALA A 304 0.30 3.04 11.34
C ALA A 304 -0.06 2.55 9.93
N LYS A 305 -0.94 1.54 9.80
CA LYS A 305 -1.37 1.04 8.49
C LYS A 305 -2.16 2.09 7.70
N SER A 306 -2.17 1.92 6.37
CA SER A 306 -3.05 2.69 5.51
C SER A 306 -4.47 2.10 5.49
N ASN A 307 -5.44 2.92 5.09
CA ASN A 307 -6.86 2.56 4.99
C ASN A 307 -7.22 1.78 3.71
N ILE A 308 -6.28 1.07 3.12
CA ILE A 308 -6.38 0.47 1.77
C ILE A 308 -7.61 -0.44 1.63
N LYS A 309 -7.91 -1.29 2.63
CA LYS A 309 -9.09 -2.18 2.58
C LYS A 309 -10.41 -1.39 2.44
N TRP A 310 -10.52 -0.27 3.16
CA TRP A 310 -11.67 0.62 3.07
C TRP A 310 -11.76 1.28 1.69
N THR A 311 -10.66 1.82 1.20
CA THR A 311 -10.65 2.59 -0.05
C THR A 311 -10.86 1.71 -1.28
N GLU A 312 -10.35 0.47 -1.29
CA GLU A 312 -10.64 -0.52 -2.33
C GLU A 312 -12.14 -0.87 -2.40
N MET A 313 -12.75 -1.10 -1.24
CA MET A 313 -14.18 -1.41 -1.18
C MET A 313 -15.02 -0.20 -1.62
N CYS A 314 -14.69 1.01 -1.19
CA CYS A 314 -15.31 2.23 -1.68
C CYS A 314 -15.23 2.37 -3.20
N ALA A 315 -14.06 2.07 -3.77
CA ALA A 315 -13.84 2.14 -5.21
C ALA A 315 -14.69 1.12 -5.99
N LEU A 316 -15.03 0.00 -5.39
CA LEU A 316 -15.96 -1.01 -5.94
C LEU A 316 -17.43 -0.76 -5.56
N GLY A 317 -17.74 0.29 -4.78
CA GLY A 317 -19.10 0.55 -4.30
C GLY A 317 -19.60 -0.46 -3.26
N ILE A 318 -18.68 -1.14 -2.56
CA ILE A 318 -18.96 -2.17 -1.57
C ILE A 318 -18.81 -1.57 -0.16
N PRO A 319 -19.81 -1.64 0.73
CA PRO A 319 -19.68 -1.21 2.11
C PRO A 319 -18.64 -2.07 2.86
N CYS A 320 -17.80 -1.40 3.65
CA CYS A 320 -16.80 -2.06 4.49
C CYS A 320 -16.96 -1.62 5.94
N ILE A 321 -17.14 -2.60 6.83
CA ILE A 321 -17.25 -2.37 8.27
C ILE A 321 -15.83 -2.49 8.87
N CYS A 322 -15.30 -1.38 9.36
CA CYS A 322 -13.89 -1.27 9.73
C CYS A 322 -13.70 -1.25 11.25
N GLN A 323 -12.55 -1.73 11.72
CA GLN A 323 -12.17 -1.54 13.11
C GLN A 323 -12.15 -0.07 13.47
N ASN A 324 -12.62 0.29 14.65
CA ASN A 324 -12.59 1.66 15.16
C ASN A 324 -11.16 2.06 15.59
N LEU A 325 -10.30 2.28 14.60
CA LEU A 325 -8.93 2.76 14.76
C LEU A 325 -8.69 3.98 13.88
N CYS A 326 -7.69 4.79 14.23
CA CYS A 326 -7.29 5.95 13.41
C CYS A 326 -6.92 5.58 11.96
N THR A 327 -6.53 4.34 11.69
CA THR A 327 -6.33 3.78 10.35
C THR A 327 -7.55 3.95 9.44
N TYR A 328 -8.75 3.85 10.02
CA TYR A 328 -10.02 3.94 9.31
C TYR A 328 -10.86 5.13 9.77
N GLU A 329 -10.23 6.27 10.09
CA GLU A 329 -10.96 7.45 10.60
C GLU A 329 -12.04 7.93 9.63
N ASP A 330 -11.84 7.79 8.32
CA ASP A 330 -12.77 8.17 7.26
C ASP A 330 -13.85 7.10 6.95
N ALA A 331 -13.78 5.92 7.56
CA ALA A 331 -14.76 4.86 7.30
C ALA A 331 -16.15 5.23 7.85
N LEU A 332 -17.19 4.91 7.06
CA LEU A 332 -18.57 5.21 7.42
C LEU A 332 -19.11 4.32 8.52
N TRP A 333 -18.59 3.08 8.62
CA TRP A 333 -19.01 2.08 9.61
C TRP A 333 -17.79 1.63 10.38
N LYS A 334 -17.88 1.72 11.69
CA LYS A 334 -16.79 1.36 12.60
C LYS A 334 -17.32 0.51 13.72
N PHE A 335 -16.56 -0.48 14.18
CA PHE A 335 -16.90 -1.35 15.28
C PHE A 335 -15.75 -1.48 16.27
N ASP A 336 -16.08 -1.67 17.53
CA ASP A 336 -15.14 -2.02 18.61
C ASP A 336 -15.25 -3.50 18.99
N THR A 337 -16.44 -4.09 18.86
CA THR A 337 -16.72 -5.50 19.20
C THR A 337 -17.23 -6.29 18.01
N GLY A 338 -17.08 -7.62 18.07
CA GLY A 338 -17.63 -8.52 17.05
C GLY A 338 -19.15 -8.42 16.91
N ASP A 339 -19.87 -8.23 18.01
CA ASP A 339 -21.33 -8.08 17.99
C ASP A 339 -21.75 -6.80 17.28
N GLU A 340 -21.10 -5.66 17.57
CA GLU A 340 -21.33 -4.41 16.83
C GLU A 340 -21.04 -4.56 15.33
N MET A 341 -19.99 -5.30 14.97
CA MET A 341 -19.67 -5.59 13.57
C MET A 341 -20.83 -6.32 12.89
N ILE A 342 -21.41 -7.36 13.55
CA ILE A 342 -22.53 -8.13 13.00
C ILE A 342 -23.79 -7.27 12.90
N ASP A 343 -24.08 -6.45 13.89
CA ASP A 343 -25.25 -5.56 13.86
C ASP A 343 -25.15 -4.56 12.71
N GLN A 344 -23.98 -3.98 12.48
CA GLN A 344 -23.74 -3.08 11.35
C GLN A 344 -23.83 -3.82 10.00
N LEU A 345 -23.27 -5.03 9.90
CA LEU A 345 -23.43 -5.87 8.70
C LEU A 345 -24.90 -6.12 8.40
N LYS A 346 -25.69 -6.56 9.40
CA LYS A 346 -27.13 -6.79 9.25
C LYS A 346 -27.86 -5.52 8.81
N ASP A 347 -27.57 -4.38 9.42
CA ASP A 347 -28.17 -3.10 9.02
C ASP A 347 -27.86 -2.75 7.56
N VAL A 348 -26.60 -2.82 7.19
CA VAL A 348 -26.15 -2.47 5.83
C VAL A 348 -26.78 -3.37 4.76
N VAL A 349 -26.84 -4.70 4.99
CA VAL A 349 -27.35 -5.65 3.99
C VAL A 349 -28.86 -5.85 4.00
N SER A 350 -29.58 -5.45 5.07
CA SER A 350 -31.03 -5.66 5.17
C SER A 350 -31.88 -4.60 4.45
N ARG A 351 -31.33 -3.41 4.21
CA ARG A 351 -32.05 -2.25 3.69
C ARG A 351 -31.90 -2.13 2.18
N ALA A 352 -32.62 -2.93 1.39
CA ALA A 352 -32.50 -3.00 -0.06
C ALA A 352 -32.51 -1.62 -0.77
N GLY A 353 -33.42 -0.71 -0.40
CA GLY A 353 -33.49 0.64 -1.00
C GLY A 353 -32.30 1.51 -0.62
N HIS A 354 -31.80 1.36 0.60
CA HIS A 354 -30.61 2.06 1.07
C HIS A 354 -29.36 1.49 0.41
N TYR A 355 -29.24 0.16 0.35
CA TYR A 355 -28.09 -0.53 -0.24
C TYR A 355 -27.88 -0.16 -1.70
N LYS A 356 -28.95 -0.12 -2.51
CA LYS A 356 -28.87 0.23 -3.94
C LYS A 356 -28.31 1.63 -4.19
N ASN A 357 -28.53 2.57 -3.27
CA ASN A 357 -27.97 3.91 -3.34
C ASN A 357 -26.57 4.01 -2.71
N LEU A 358 -26.25 3.07 -1.85
CA LEU A 358 -25.02 3.09 -1.06
C LEU A 358 -23.78 2.92 -1.93
N GLY A 359 -23.81 2.00 -2.90
CA GLY A 359 -22.71 1.80 -3.84
C GLY A 359 -22.34 3.07 -4.62
N VAL A 360 -23.36 3.80 -5.08
CA VAL A 360 -23.15 5.10 -5.75
C VAL A 360 -22.51 6.11 -4.80
N LYS A 361 -22.98 6.18 -3.55
CA LYS A 361 -22.41 7.06 -2.52
C LYS A 361 -20.96 6.75 -2.24
N LEU A 362 -20.63 5.46 -2.04
CA LEU A 362 -19.26 4.98 -1.79
C LEU A 362 -18.35 5.31 -2.97
N ARG A 363 -18.81 5.03 -4.20
CA ARG A 363 -18.05 5.38 -5.40
C ARG A 363 -17.80 6.89 -5.52
N LYS A 364 -18.77 7.72 -5.14
CA LYS A 364 -18.57 9.18 -5.11
C LYS A 364 -17.50 9.58 -4.10
N ILE A 365 -17.51 8.97 -2.90
CA ILE A 365 -16.46 9.19 -1.87
C ILE A 365 -15.09 8.78 -2.41
N ALA A 366 -14.99 7.60 -3.06
CA ALA A 366 -13.74 7.15 -3.66
C ALA A 366 -13.23 8.10 -4.75
N ASN A 367 -14.11 8.55 -5.64
CA ASN A 367 -13.75 9.52 -6.68
C ASN A 367 -13.23 10.84 -6.12
N SER A 368 -13.84 11.33 -5.04
CA SER A 368 -13.46 12.63 -4.46
C SER A 368 -12.17 12.58 -3.64
N ASN A 369 -11.83 11.43 -3.02
CA ASN A 369 -10.79 11.40 -1.99
C ASN A 369 -9.70 10.33 -2.25
N TRP A 370 -10.03 9.20 -2.93
CA TRP A 370 -9.19 8.02 -2.88
C TRP A 370 -8.81 7.44 -4.24
N LEU A 371 -9.48 7.82 -5.32
CA LEU A 371 -9.04 7.45 -6.66
C LEU A 371 -8.00 8.42 -7.17
N ASP A 372 -7.03 7.89 -7.92
CA ASP A 372 -5.99 8.70 -8.54
C ASP A 372 -6.60 9.62 -9.61
N ASN A 373 -6.63 10.89 -9.30
CA ASN A 373 -7.02 11.98 -10.19
C ASN A 373 -6.13 13.20 -9.91
N SER A 374 -6.20 14.23 -10.74
CA SER A 374 -5.31 15.39 -10.64
C SER A 374 -5.43 16.14 -9.30
N GLU A 375 -6.57 16.11 -8.65
CA GLU A 375 -6.77 16.75 -7.35
C GLU A 375 -6.18 15.92 -6.22
N ASN A 376 -6.54 14.62 -6.15
CA ASN A 376 -6.12 13.74 -5.08
C ASN A 376 -4.60 13.50 -5.05
N VAL A 377 -3.96 13.37 -6.21
CA VAL A 377 -2.50 13.12 -6.29
C VAL A 377 -1.64 14.39 -6.29
N GLY A 378 -2.24 15.56 -6.07
CA GLY A 378 -1.52 16.82 -5.99
C GLY A 378 -0.39 16.82 -4.95
N CYS A 379 -0.54 16.10 -3.84
CA CYS A 379 0.52 15.95 -2.84
C CYS A 379 1.79 15.27 -3.40
N PHE A 380 1.67 14.37 -4.38
CA PHE A 380 2.83 13.81 -5.09
C PHE A 380 3.44 14.81 -6.06
N GLU A 381 2.62 15.62 -6.73
CA GLU A 381 3.13 16.70 -7.59
C GLU A 381 3.95 17.70 -6.77
N ASP A 382 3.49 18.07 -5.60
CA ASP A 382 4.20 18.98 -4.69
C ASP A 382 5.52 18.38 -4.20
N LEU A 383 5.55 17.09 -3.91
CA LEU A 383 6.78 16.37 -3.60
C LEU A 383 7.80 16.52 -4.74
N PHE A 384 7.38 16.45 -5.97
CA PHE A 384 8.28 16.47 -7.14
C PHE A 384 8.67 17.88 -7.61
N LYS A 385 7.90 18.90 -7.27
CA LYS A 385 8.21 20.31 -7.58
C LYS A 385 9.30 20.92 -6.71
N TYR A 386 9.74 20.22 -5.67
CA TYR A 386 10.67 20.76 -4.69
C TYR A 386 12.03 21.09 -5.30
N GLU A 387 12.50 22.33 -5.11
CA GLU A 387 13.88 22.72 -5.44
C GLU A 387 14.87 22.12 -4.44
N TYR A 388 16.00 21.61 -4.93
CA TYR A 388 17.04 21.05 -4.10
C TYR A 388 17.57 22.09 -3.10
N LYS A 389 17.50 21.76 -1.81
CA LYS A 389 18.17 22.50 -0.73
C LYS A 389 19.39 21.68 -0.29
N SER A 390 20.59 22.21 -0.48
CA SER A 390 21.80 21.54 0.01
C SER A 390 21.64 21.13 1.47
N PRO A 391 21.90 19.87 1.85
CA PRO A 391 21.85 19.46 3.26
C PRO A 391 22.79 20.34 4.08
N GLN A 392 22.34 20.76 5.27
CA GLN A 392 23.22 21.48 6.17
C GLN A 392 24.39 20.55 6.53
N ARG A 393 25.63 21.00 6.31
CA ARG A 393 26.91 20.26 6.46
C ARG A 393 27.17 19.58 7.81
N LYS A 394 26.22 19.49 8.71
CA LYS A 394 26.39 18.92 10.06
C LYS A 394 26.75 17.43 10.11
N PHE A 395 26.58 16.67 9.03
CA PHE A 395 26.83 15.22 9.01
C PHE A 395 28.19 14.81 8.42
N LEU A 396 28.87 15.64 7.65
CA LEU A 396 30.13 15.25 6.99
C LEU A 396 31.36 15.24 7.91
N ASN A 397 31.28 15.84 9.10
CA ASN A 397 32.42 15.90 10.04
C ASN A 397 32.58 14.65 10.93
N ARG A 398 31.74 13.63 10.81
CA ARG A 398 31.89 12.37 11.56
C ARG A 398 32.73 11.31 10.85
N PHE A 399 33.05 11.49 9.59
CA PHE A 399 33.78 10.49 8.78
C PHE A 399 35.23 10.83 8.47
N ASN A 400 35.76 11.95 8.99
CA ASN A 400 37.15 12.34 8.76
C ASN A 400 38.06 12.15 10.00
N ASN A 401 37.64 11.42 11.00
CA ASN A 401 38.47 11.05 12.14
C ASN A 401 38.40 9.54 12.35
N ASP A 402 39.02 8.76 11.46
CA ASP A 402 39.61 7.46 11.73
C ASP A 402 40.69 7.17 10.67
#